data_5d9e2b9a820d08a853787b6eac8826e2
#
_entry.id   5d9e2b9a820d08a853787b6eac8826e2
#
_cell.length_a   1.000
_cell.length_b   1.000
_cell.length_c   1.000
_cell.angle_alpha   90.00
_cell.angle_beta   90.00
_cell.angle_gamma   90.00
#
_symmetry.space_group_name_H-M   'P 1'
#
loop_
_entity.id
_entity.type
_entity.pdbx_description
1 polymer ?
#
loop_
_entity_poly.entity_id
_entity_poly.type
_entity_poly.pdbx_seq_one_letter_code
_entity_poly.pdbx_strand_id
1 'polypeptide(L)'
;MPARPARTGASRLGTALVSLSLALLPTALATPHAHAAGRGQVCFFLDTDSAGGAGHAGWAVKDTARADHYIWGTFQGPTLKQPLAMGARIAGGAWRDLSAKSSILAPSKYDFYRCQTTASGNIAHAQRTYRVLARTSYDLLTNNCLTGAGEIFRAYSPAMSTRHLPNGLGGRPNGGGLSPTYYIKTRLTSHASGWGPVNRY
;
A
#
# COMPACT_ATOMS: atom_id res chain seq x y z
N MET A 1 79.07 39.98 -28.03
CA MET A 1 79.49 39.80 -29.45
C MET A 1 79.32 38.34 -29.83
N PRO A 2 79.03 37.97 -31.05
CA PRO A 2 77.89 38.37 -31.87
C PRO A 2 77.07 37.11 -32.29
N ALA A 3 75.86 37.36 -32.67
CA ALA A 3 75.24 37.25 -33.97
C ALA A 3 74.75 35.86 -34.45
N ARG A 4 73.46 35.73 -34.56
CA ARG A 4 72.60 35.33 -35.72
C ARG A 4 73.08 34.20 -36.70
N PRO A 5 72.19 33.60 -37.47
CA PRO A 5 70.76 33.93 -37.77
C PRO A 5 69.83 32.68 -37.98
N ALA A 6 68.59 33.04 -38.29
CA ALA A 6 67.43 32.31 -38.68
C ALA A 6 67.55 31.29 -39.85
N ARG A 7 66.60 30.35 -39.85
CA ARG A 7 65.98 29.85 -41.10
C ARG A 7 64.55 29.38 -40.84
N THR A 8 63.69 29.99 -41.60
CA THR A 8 62.27 29.70 -41.83
C THR A 8 62.07 28.35 -42.53
N GLY A 9 61.09 27.63 -42.06
CA GLY A 9 60.52 26.47 -42.72
C GLY A 9 59.01 26.45 -42.55
N ALA A 10 58.32 26.98 -43.53
CA ALA A 10 56.88 26.89 -43.62
C ALA A 10 56.45 25.50 -44.05
N SER A 11 55.74 24.80 -43.20
CA SER A 11 55.11 23.53 -43.57
C SER A 11 53.61 23.75 -43.55
N ARG A 12 52.99 23.70 -44.74
CA ARG A 12 51.57 23.72 -44.93
C ARG A 12 51.00 22.38 -44.49
N LEU A 13 50.23 22.37 -43.40
CA LEU A 13 49.42 21.23 -43.02
C LEU A 13 47.98 21.48 -43.48
N GLY A 14 47.59 20.64 -44.44
CA GLY A 14 46.24 20.65 -44.96
C GLY A 14 45.24 20.20 -43.92
N THR A 15 44.19 21.02 -43.73
CA THR A 15 43.07 20.77 -42.85
C THR A 15 42.14 19.78 -43.54
N ALA A 16 42.20 18.50 -43.16
CA ALA A 16 41.20 17.51 -43.52
C ALA A 16 39.98 17.68 -42.59
N LEU A 17 38.90 18.23 -43.12
CA LEU A 17 37.60 18.27 -42.48
C LEU A 17 37.01 16.86 -42.51
N VAL A 18 37.09 16.14 -41.39
CA VAL A 18 36.34 14.90 -41.17
C VAL A 18 34.94 15.29 -40.70
N SER A 19 33.98 15.23 -41.63
CA SER A 19 32.56 15.41 -41.32
C SER A 19 32.07 14.20 -40.58
N LEU A 20 31.96 14.30 -39.26
CA LEU A 20 31.35 13.27 -38.40
C LEU A 20 29.83 13.41 -38.48
N SER A 21 29.19 12.63 -39.36
CA SER A 21 27.74 12.54 -39.45
C SER A 21 27.22 11.77 -38.26
N LEU A 22 26.74 12.50 -37.23
CA LEU A 22 26.06 11.89 -36.08
C LEU A 22 24.66 11.43 -36.55
N ALA A 23 24.50 10.15 -36.85
CA ALA A 23 23.22 9.54 -37.11
C ALA A 23 22.45 9.50 -35.77
N LEU A 24 21.53 10.44 -35.60
CA LEU A 24 20.51 10.41 -34.54
C LEU A 24 19.56 9.24 -34.82
N LEU A 25 19.85 8.08 -34.20
CA LEU A 25 18.87 6.99 -34.12
C LEU A 25 17.72 7.47 -33.24
N PRO A 26 16.46 7.46 -33.72
CA PRO A 26 15.33 7.71 -32.83
C PRO A 26 15.23 6.55 -31.85
N THR A 27 15.65 6.76 -30.62
CA THR A 27 15.28 5.90 -29.52
C THR A 27 13.77 6.03 -29.35
N ALA A 28 13.03 5.07 -29.91
CA ALA A 28 11.62 4.90 -29.60
C ALA A 28 11.55 4.63 -28.08
N LEU A 29 11.23 5.68 -27.32
CA LEU A 29 10.82 5.54 -25.93
C LEU A 29 9.57 4.67 -25.96
N ALA A 30 9.74 3.38 -25.64
CA ALA A 30 8.63 2.49 -25.40
C ALA A 30 7.84 3.12 -24.24
N THR A 31 6.73 3.79 -24.59
CA THR A 31 5.77 4.24 -23.58
C THR A 31 5.35 3.00 -22.82
N PRO A 32 5.54 2.96 -21.48
CA PRO A 32 5.03 1.84 -20.71
C PRO A 32 3.54 1.77 -21.03
N HIS A 33 3.09 0.64 -21.54
CA HIS A 33 1.68 0.39 -21.76
C HIS A 33 1.02 0.57 -20.39
N ALA A 34 0.26 1.64 -20.23
CA ALA A 34 -0.62 1.79 -19.10
C ALA A 34 -1.65 0.65 -19.23
N HIS A 35 -1.36 -0.47 -18.57
CA HIS A 35 -2.40 -1.47 -18.36
C HIS A 35 -3.59 -0.71 -17.79
N ALA A 36 -4.75 -0.81 -18.44
CA ALA A 36 -5.98 -0.23 -17.91
C ALA A 36 -6.09 -0.70 -16.47
N ALA A 37 -5.82 0.18 -15.53
CA ALA A 37 -5.79 -0.16 -14.12
C ALA A 37 -7.19 -0.69 -13.78
N GLY A 38 -7.28 -1.97 -13.47
CA GLY A 38 -8.53 -2.58 -13.03
C GLY A 38 -9.05 -1.87 -11.78
N ARG A 39 -10.34 -2.03 -11.48
CA ARG A 39 -10.89 -1.52 -10.22
C ARG A 39 -10.14 -2.14 -9.04
N GLY A 40 -9.78 -1.30 -8.09
CA GLY A 40 -9.19 -1.73 -6.84
C GLY A 40 -10.27 -2.23 -5.88
N GLN A 41 -9.83 -2.86 -4.80
CA GLN A 41 -10.69 -3.28 -3.70
C GLN A 41 -9.93 -3.23 -2.38
N VAL A 42 -10.60 -2.81 -1.34
CA VAL A 42 -10.12 -2.89 0.05
C VAL A 42 -11.11 -3.72 0.85
N CYS A 43 -10.63 -4.57 1.74
CA CYS A 43 -11.46 -5.42 2.59
C CYS A 43 -10.99 -5.39 4.04
N PHE A 44 -11.90 -5.13 4.96
CA PHE A 44 -11.73 -5.48 6.37
C PHE A 44 -12.09 -6.95 6.59
N PHE A 45 -11.34 -7.60 7.46
CA PHE A 45 -11.67 -8.88 8.07
C PHE A 45 -11.86 -8.66 9.55
N LEU A 46 -12.81 -9.35 10.16
CA LEU A 46 -13.21 -9.17 11.54
C LEU A 46 -13.25 -10.51 12.26
N ASP A 47 -12.46 -10.63 13.30
CA ASP A 47 -12.57 -11.64 14.35
C ASP A 47 -13.33 -11.00 15.51
N THR A 48 -14.53 -11.51 15.82
CA THR A 48 -15.40 -10.93 16.85
C THR A 48 -15.06 -11.37 18.25
N ASP A 49 -14.36 -12.47 18.42
CA ASP A 49 -14.07 -13.10 19.71
C ASP A 49 -12.80 -12.53 20.37
N SER A 50 -11.94 -11.91 19.56
CA SER A 50 -10.71 -11.31 20.05
C SER A 50 -10.94 -10.12 20.97
N ALA A 51 -9.96 -9.85 21.83
CA ALA A 51 -9.93 -8.71 22.74
C ALA A 51 -11.20 -8.59 23.63
N GLY A 52 -11.72 -9.73 24.11
CA GLY A 52 -12.90 -9.75 25.00
C GLY A 52 -14.19 -9.29 24.32
N GLY A 53 -14.34 -9.54 23.01
CA GLY A 53 -15.49 -9.14 22.21
C GLY A 53 -15.35 -7.78 21.52
N ALA A 54 -14.29 -7.02 21.81
CA ALA A 54 -14.01 -5.79 21.08
C ALA A 54 -13.65 -6.06 19.62
N GLY A 55 -13.13 -7.24 19.32
CA GLY A 55 -12.80 -7.74 18.01
C GLY A 55 -11.38 -7.42 17.57
N HIS A 56 -10.97 -8.03 16.47
CA HIS A 56 -9.69 -7.82 15.83
C HIS A 56 -9.87 -7.61 14.32
N ALA A 57 -9.13 -6.66 13.76
CA ALA A 57 -9.23 -6.32 12.33
C ALA A 57 -8.03 -6.86 11.55
N GLY A 58 -8.32 -7.59 10.48
CA GLY A 58 -7.42 -7.85 9.37
C GLY A 58 -7.75 -6.96 8.19
N TRP A 59 -6.86 -6.89 7.20
CA TRP A 59 -7.02 -6.09 6.00
C TRP A 59 -6.56 -6.83 4.76
N ALA A 60 -7.19 -6.55 3.62
CA ALA A 60 -6.68 -6.93 2.32
C ALA A 60 -6.88 -5.80 1.29
N VAL A 61 -5.99 -5.71 0.30
CA VAL A 61 -6.11 -4.82 -0.84
C VAL A 61 -5.79 -5.57 -2.14
N LYS A 62 -6.55 -5.28 -3.20
CA LYS A 62 -6.42 -5.93 -4.50
C LYS A 62 -5.33 -5.28 -5.34
N ASP A 63 -4.55 -6.10 -6.03
CA ASP A 63 -3.63 -5.63 -7.06
C ASP A 63 -4.39 -5.26 -8.35
N THR A 64 -4.38 -3.99 -8.72
CA THR A 64 -5.08 -3.52 -9.92
C THR A 64 -4.42 -3.94 -11.23
N ALA A 65 -3.15 -4.40 -11.18
CA ALA A 65 -2.43 -4.90 -12.33
C ALA A 65 -2.63 -6.41 -12.57
N ARG A 66 -3.18 -7.14 -11.59
CA ARG A 66 -3.39 -8.60 -11.65
C ARG A 66 -4.81 -8.94 -11.24
N ALA A 67 -5.50 -9.76 -12.06
CA ALA A 67 -6.95 -10.01 -11.94
C ALA A 67 -7.38 -10.54 -10.57
N ASP A 68 -6.72 -11.53 -10.03
CA ASP A 68 -7.05 -12.16 -8.74
C ASP A 68 -5.81 -12.22 -7.84
N HIS A 69 -5.26 -11.04 -7.56
CA HIS A 69 -4.13 -10.95 -6.67
C HIS A 69 -4.38 -9.89 -5.60
N TYR A 70 -4.10 -10.26 -4.36
CA TYR A 70 -4.26 -9.43 -3.17
C TYR A 70 -2.97 -9.41 -2.37
N ILE A 71 -2.77 -8.37 -1.58
CA ILE A 71 -1.94 -8.42 -0.39
C ILE A 71 -2.86 -8.24 0.82
N TRP A 72 -2.55 -8.95 1.89
CA TRP A 72 -3.34 -8.93 3.12
C TRP A 72 -2.47 -9.07 4.34
N GLY A 73 -3.01 -8.68 5.47
CA GLY A 73 -2.28 -8.77 6.72
C GLY A 73 -3.07 -8.34 7.94
N THR A 74 -2.37 -8.29 9.04
CA THR A 74 -2.90 -7.86 10.33
C THR A 74 -1.81 -7.22 11.17
N PHE A 75 -2.22 -6.43 12.16
CA PHE A 75 -1.37 -5.87 13.20
C PHE A 75 -1.88 -6.37 14.54
N GLN A 76 -1.04 -7.09 15.27
CA GLN A 76 -1.39 -7.67 16.57
C GLN A 76 -0.42 -7.16 17.62
N GLY A 77 -0.95 -6.81 18.78
CA GLY A 77 -0.15 -6.57 19.98
C GLY A 77 -0.65 -7.44 21.12
N PRO A 78 0.19 -8.24 21.77
CA PRO A 78 -0.22 -9.05 22.90
C PRO A 78 -0.46 -8.21 24.18
N THR A 79 0.01 -6.96 24.20
CA THR A 79 -0.15 -6.04 25.33
C THR A 79 -0.35 -4.60 24.87
N LEU A 80 -0.75 -3.73 25.78
CA LEU A 80 -1.10 -2.33 25.51
C LEU A 80 0.03 -1.46 24.96
N LYS A 81 1.28 -1.91 25.00
CA LYS A 81 2.45 -1.13 24.56
C LYS A 81 3.51 -2.03 23.95
N GLN A 82 3.24 -2.59 22.77
CA GLN A 82 4.27 -3.34 22.04
C GLN A 82 4.47 -2.78 20.64
N PRO A 83 5.69 -2.88 20.08
CA PRO A 83 5.92 -2.54 18.69
C PRO A 83 5.00 -3.36 17.79
N LEU A 84 4.34 -2.73 16.83
CA LEU A 84 3.51 -3.43 15.82
C LEU A 84 4.29 -4.51 15.06
N ALA A 85 5.59 -4.34 14.92
CA ALA A 85 6.47 -5.31 14.28
C ALA A 85 6.43 -6.70 14.92
N MET A 86 6.14 -6.81 16.21
CA MET A 86 6.14 -8.11 16.91
C MET A 86 4.95 -9.00 16.51
N GLY A 87 3.83 -8.42 16.08
CA GLY A 87 2.65 -9.17 15.65
C GLY A 87 2.21 -8.84 14.22
N ALA A 88 2.91 -7.94 13.53
CA ALA A 88 2.57 -7.54 12.17
C ALA A 88 2.91 -8.64 11.17
N ARG A 89 1.93 -9.06 10.39
CA ARG A 89 2.08 -10.09 9.35
C ARG A 89 1.48 -9.61 8.05
N ILE A 90 2.15 -9.95 6.94
CA ILE A 90 1.71 -9.66 5.58
C ILE A 90 1.95 -10.88 4.68
N ALA A 91 1.03 -11.11 3.77
CA ALA A 91 1.13 -12.12 2.73
C ALA A 91 0.54 -11.60 1.42
N GLY A 92 0.66 -12.37 0.35
CA GLY A 92 0.10 -12.03 -0.95
C GLY A 92 -0.21 -13.28 -1.77
N GLY A 93 -1.21 -13.18 -2.65
CA GLY A 93 -1.67 -14.29 -3.49
C GLY A 93 -3.07 -14.06 -4.02
N ALA A 94 -3.70 -15.12 -4.52
CA ALA A 94 -5.09 -15.11 -4.95
C ALA A 94 -6.06 -15.04 -3.77
N TRP A 95 -7.33 -14.71 -4.03
CA TRP A 95 -8.37 -14.72 -2.99
C TRP A 95 -8.48 -16.06 -2.27
N ARG A 96 -8.36 -17.17 -2.99
CA ARG A 96 -8.37 -18.54 -2.43
C ARG A 96 -7.23 -18.75 -1.41
N ASP A 97 -6.06 -18.15 -1.65
CA ASP A 97 -4.91 -18.27 -0.75
C ASP A 97 -5.12 -17.44 0.52
N LEU A 98 -5.77 -16.29 0.38
CA LEU A 98 -6.19 -15.44 1.48
C LEU A 98 -7.18 -16.19 2.40
N SER A 99 -8.13 -16.93 1.84
CA SER A 99 -9.14 -17.70 2.57
C SER A 99 -8.71 -19.14 2.94
N ALA A 100 -7.46 -19.52 2.65
CA ALA A 100 -6.96 -20.84 3.01
C ALA A 100 -6.83 -21.02 4.53
N LYS A 101 -6.98 -22.27 5.02
CA LYS A 101 -6.86 -22.60 6.45
C LYS A 101 -5.53 -22.18 7.08
N SER A 102 -4.46 -22.15 6.30
CA SER A 102 -3.12 -21.71 6.72
C SER A 102 -2.89 -20.21 6.65
N SER A 103 -3.83 -19.45 6.10
CA SER A 103 -3.71 -18.01 5.94
C SER A 103 -3.63 -17.27 7.27
N ILE A 104 -3.00 -16.09 7.23
CA ILE A 104 -3.05 -15.11 8.32
C ILE A 104 -4.50 -14.74 8.63
N LEU A 105 -5.33 -14.60 7.57
CA LEU A 105 -6.75 -14.25 7.65
C LEU A 105 -7.63 -15.50 7.45
N ALA A 106 -7.25 -16.65 8.00
CA ALA A 106 -8.03 -17.88 7.82
C ALA A 106 -9.46 -17.75 8.37
N PRO A 107 -10.47 -18.42 7.76
CA PRO A 107 -11.85 -18.45 8.27
C PRO A 107 -11.98 -19.03 9.69
N SER A 108 -11.01 -19.78 10.16
CA SER A 108 -10.96 -20.26 11.56
C SER A 108 -10.55 -19.20 12.58
N LYS A 109 -10.18 -17.99 12.10
CA LYS A 109 -9.71 -16.87 12.94
C LYS A 109 -10.54 -15.61 12.73
N TYR A 110 -11.25 -15.51 11.63
CA TYR A 110 -12.06 -14.35 11.28
C TYR A 110 -13.46 -14.81 10.91
N ASP A 111 -14.48 -14.14 11.44
CA ASP A 111 -15.88 -14.52 11.27
C ASP A 111 -16.54 -13.84 10.09
N PHE A 112 -16.07 -12.63 9.79
CA PHE A 112 -16.71 -11.76 8.82
C PHE A 112 -15.67 -11.02 7.97
N TYR A 113 -16.11 -10.63 6.77
CA TYR A 113 -15.39 -9.66 5.97
C TYR A 113 -16.34 -8.66 5.33
N ARG A 114 -15.80 -7.51 4.96
CA ARG A 114 -16.53 -6.45 4.30
C ARG A 114 -15.60 -5.69 3.36
N CYS A 115 -16.02 -5.53 2.10
CA CYS A 115 -15.19 -4.93 1.06
C CYS A 115 -15.81 -3.67 0.48
N GLN A 116 -14.95 -2.80 -0.04
CA GLN A 116 -15.29 -1.67 -0.87
C GLN A 116 -14.46 -1.68 -2.15
N THR A 117 -15.11 -1.47 -3.30
CA THR A 117 -14.45 -1.26 -4.59
C THR A 117 -13.95 0.19 -4.67
N THR A 118 -12.74 0.36 -5.16
CA THR A 118 -12.12 1.66 -5.42
C THR A 118 -11.85 1.84 -6.91
N ALA A 119 -11.87 3.10 -7.39
CA ALA A 119 -11.60 3.38 -8.80
C ALA A 119 -10.16 3.05 -9.21
N SER A 120 -9.23 3.12 -8.26
CA SER A 120 -7.81 2.80 -8.45
C SER A 120 -7.22 2.24 -7.16
N GLY A 121 -6.03 1.65 -7.26
CA GLY A 121 -5.29 1.18 -6.09
C GLY A 121 -3.79 1.14 -6.34
N ASN A 122 -3.02 1.44 -5.32
CA ASN A 122 -1.56 1.44 -5.32
C ASN A 122 -1.03 0.46 -4.27
N ILE A 123 -0.81 -0.77 -4.70
CA ILE A 123 -0.35 -1.85 -3.82
C ILE A 123 1.07 -1.57 -3.26
N ALA A 124 1.94 -0.93 -4.04
CA ALA A 124 3.28 -0.59 -3.60
C ALA A 124 3.25 0.46 -2.48
N HIS A 125 2.30 1.42 -2.54
CA HIS A 125 2.11 2.39 -1.46
C HIS A 125 1.54 1.72 -0.20
N ALA A 126 0.54 0.87 -0.33
CA ALA A 126 0.02 0.07 0.78
C ALA A 126 1.12 -0.75 1.47
N GLN A 127 1.99 -1.42 0.71
CA GLN A 127 3.12 -2.17 1.24
C GLN A 127 4.18 -1.30 1.94
N ARG A 128 4.46 -0.10 1.41
CA ARG A 128 5.37 0.85 2.08
C ARG A 128 4.77 1.31 3.41
N THR A 129 3.50 1.66 3.42
CA THR A 129 2.78 2.09 4.64
C THR A 129 2.77 0.97 5.68
N TYR A 130 2.49 -0.28 5.26
CA TYR A 130 2.61 -1.42 6.16
C TYR A 130 3.99 -1.51 6.81
N ARG A 131 5.08 -1.39 6.03
CA ARG A 131 6.44 -1.46 6.58
C ARG A 131 6.77 -0.36 7.58
N VAL A 132 6.19 0.81 7.40
CA VAL A 132 6.32 1.92 8.36
C VAL A 132 5.55 1.61 9.63
N LEU A 133 4.27 1.26 9.51
CA LEU A 133 3.40 0.95 10.64
C LEU A 133 3.92 -0.24 11.46
N ALA A 134 4.46 -1.26 10.81
CA ALA A 134 5.03 -2.43 11.47
C ALA A 134 6.23 -2.13 12.39
N ARG A 135 6.77 -0.91 12.32
CA ARG A 135 7.87 -0.44 13.18
C ARG A 135 7.41 0.52 14.28
N THR A 136 6.13 0.88 14.30
CA THR A 136 5.57 1.74 15.36
C THR A 136 5.10 0.92 16.54
N SER A 137 4.89 1.57 17.68
CA SER A 137 4.35 0.91 18.86
C SER A 137 2.86 0.66 18.70
N TYR A 138 2.41 -0.53 19.10
CA TYR A 138 0.99 -0.85 19.17
C TYR A 138 0.38 -0.19 20.43
N ASP A 139 -0.75 0.45 20.25
CA ASP A 139 -1.57 1.01 21.32
C ASP A 139 -3.04 0.70 21.05
N LEU A 140 -3.69 0.04 22.00
CA LEU A 140 -5.06 -0.47 21.82
C LEU A 140 -6.08 0.63 21.50
N LEU A 141 -5.85 1.84 21.96
CA LEU A 141 -6.79 2.95 21.79
C LEU A 141 -6.47 3.85 20.60
N THR A 142 -5.21 4.00 20.25
CA THR A 142 -4.77 5.04 19.31
C THR A 142 -4.03 4.52 18.08
N ASN A 143 -3.39 3.35 18.17
CA ASN A 143 -2.59 2.76 17.10
C ASN A 143 -2.71 1.24 17.10
N ASN A 144 -3.84 0.73 16.65
CA ASN A 144 -4.24 -0.67 16.74
C ASN A 144 -4.46 -1.31 15.35
N CYS A 145 -4.95 -2.53 15.32
CA CYS A 145 -5.24 -3.27 14.10
C CYS A 145 -6.20 -2.53 13.16
N LEU A 146 -7.21 -1.86 13.70
CA LEU A 146 -8.20 -1.10 12.92
C LEU A 146 -7.61 0.17 12.33
N THR A 147 -6.83 0.95 13.11
CA THR A 147 -6.15 2.15 12.62
C THR A 147 -5.12 1.82 11.55
N GLY A 148 -4.32 0.78 11.78
CA GLY A 148 -3.33 0.32 10.82
C GLY A 148 -3.97 -0.11 9.49
N ALA A 149 -5.08 -0.85 9.53
CA ALA A 149 -5.84 -1.21 8.33
C ALA A 149 -6.38 0.03 7.60
N GLY A 150 -6.90 1.02 8.32
CA GLY A 150 -7.38 2.27 7.75
C GLY A 150 -6.28 3.08 7.06
N GLU A 151 -5.09 3.18 7.64
CA GLU A 151 -3.94 3.85 7.03
C GLU A 151 -3.48 3.12 5.76
N ILE A 152 -3.49 1.80 5.76
CA ILE A 152 -3.20 1.00 4.55
C ILE A 152 -4.22 1.30 3.44
N PHE A 153 -5.51 1.39 3.76
CA PHE A 153 -6.53 1.69 2.77
C PHE A 153 -6.41 3.10 2.20
N ARG A 154 -6.09 4.10 3.02
CA ARG A 154 -5.82 5.47 2.56
C ARG A 154 -4.59 5.55 1.66
N ALA A 155 -3.53 4.83 2.03
CA ALA A 155 -2.32 4.74 1.22
C ALA A 155 -2.56 3.98 -0.09
N TYR A 156 -3.43 2.97 -0.08
CA TYR A 156 -3.78 2.19 -1.26
C TYR A 156 -4.60 3.01 -2.26
N SER A 157 -5.57 3.78 -1.79
CA SER A 157 -6.44 4.57 -2.68
C SER A 157 -6.81 5.92 -2.06
N PRO A 158 -6.56 7.05 -2.76
CA PRO A 158 -6.98 8.37 -2.32
C PRO A 158 -8.50 8.50 -2.15
N ALA A 159 -9.29 7.63 -2.81
CA ALA A 159 -10.74 7.57 -2.64
C ALA A 159 -11.16 7.14 -1.23
N MET A 160 -10.27 6.50 -0.45
CA MET A 160 -10.52 6.07 0.92
C MET A 160 -10.39 7.24 1.92
N SER A 161 -11.13 8.31 1.66
CA SER A 161 -11.24 9.50 2.49
C SER A 161 -12.14 9.27 3.73
N THR A 162 -12.34 10.29 4.52
CA THR A 162 -13.24 10.27 5.69
C THR A 162 -14.68 9.89 5.36
N ARG A 163 -15.14 10.10 4.12
CA ARG A 163 -16.46 9.66 3.64
C ARG A 163 -16.57 8.14 3.61
N HIS A 164 -15.49 7.43 3.36
CA HIS A 164 -15.45 5.98 3.25
C HIS A 164 -14.89 5.33 4.53
N LEU A 165 -14.04 6.05 5.23
CA LEU A 165 -13.46 5.66 6.52
C LEU A 165 -13.76 6.75 7.55
N PRO A 166 -15.00 6.81 8.08
CA PRO A 166 -15.38 7.82 9.05
C PRO A 166 -14.53 7.74 10.32
N ASN A 167 -14.47 8.84 11.07
CA ASN A 167 -13.73 8.90 12.34
C ASN A 167 -14.13 7.78 13.30
N GLY A 168 -13.18 7.32 14.09
CA GLY A 168 -13.33 6.18 15.00
C GLY A 168 -12.36 5.04 14.73
N LEU A 169 -11.51 5.16 13.68
CA LEU A 169 -10.43 4.20 13.41
C LEU A 169 -9.34 4.21 14.49
N GLY A 170 -9.22 5.26 15.26
CA GLY A 170 -8.22 5.37 16.32
C GLY A 170 -8.54 6.53 17.23
N GLY A 171 -8.29 6.33 18.49
CA GLY A 171 -8.60 7.27 19.54
C GLY A 171 -7.97 8.64 19.34
N ARG A 172 -8.78 9.56 18.87
CA ARG A 172 -8.54 10.98 19.17
C ARG A 172 -9.57 11.45 20.17
N PRO A 173 -9.30 12.52 20.93
CA PRO A 173 -10.06 12.91 22.13
C PRO A 173 -11.57 13.03 21.95
N ASN A 174 -12.07 13.16 20.74
CA ASN A 174 -13.49 13.33 20.43
C ASN A 174 -14.17 12.14 19.76
N GLY A 175 -13.49 11.00 19.65
CA GLY A 175 -14.03 9.78 19.10
C GLY A 175 -13.36 8.60 19.76
N GLY A 176 -13.80 8.25 20.96
CA GLY A 176 -13.29 7.11 21.70
C GLY A 176 -13.10 5.92 20.77
N GLY A 177 -11.94 5.26 20.84
CA GLY A 177 -11.55 4.18 19.97
C GLY A 177 -12.68 3.18 19.83
N LEU A 178 -13.31 3.15 18.66
CA LEU A 178 -14.38 2.20 18.41
C LEU A 178 -13.74 0.81 18.30
N SER A 179 -14.38 -0.16 18.90
CA SER A 179 -13.97 -1.55 18.72
C SER A 179 -14.04 -1.94 17.24
N PRO A 180 -13.14 -2.78 16.73
CA PRO A 180 -13.23 -3.31 15.37
C PRO A 180 -14.61 -3.86 15.04
N THR A 181 -15.24 -4.60 15.99
CA THR A 181 -16.58 -5.14 15.82
C THR A 181 -17.62 -4.06 15.55
N TYR A 182 -17.68 -3.02 16.38
CA TYR A 182 -18.62 -1.92 16.20
C TYR A 182 -18.32 -1.12 14.95
N TYR A 183 -17.05 -0.82 14.69
CA TYR A 183 -16.64 -0.04 13.52
C TYR A 183 -17.03 -0.72 12.21
N ILE A 184 -16.65 -1.98 12.04
CA ILE A 184 -16.84 -2.71 10.78
C ILE A 184 -18.31 -3.05 10.56
N LYS A 185 -19.02 -3.52 11.59
CA LYS A 185 -20.43 -3.93 11.46
C LYS A 185 -21.40 -2.75 11.45
N THR A 186 -21.18 -1.75 12.29
CA THR A 186 -22.16 -0.68 12.54
C THR A 186 -21.74 0.66 11.96
N ARG A 187 -20.55 1.16 12.32
CA ARG A 187 -20.09 2.48 11.93
C ARG A 187 -19.97 2.64 10.43
N LEU A 188 -19.37 1.67 9.75
CA LEU A 188 -19.29 1.68 8.28
C LEU A 188 -20.65 1.57 7.60
N THR A 189 -21.64 0.95 8.24
CA THR A 189 -23.01 0.86 7.68
C THR A 189 -23.73 2.18 7.74
N SER A 190 -23.65 2.87 8.87
CA SER A 190 -24.46 4.05 9.16
C SER A 190 -23.80 5.38 8.77
N HIS A 191 -22.47 5.43 8.63
CA HIS A 191 -21.73 6.69 8.46
C HIS A 191 -20.72 6.67 7.31
N ALA A 192 -20.65 5.58 6.55
CA ALA A 192 -19.76 5.49 5.39
C ALA A 192 -20.54 5.20 4.11
N SER A 193 -19.95 5.51 2.98
CA SER A 193 -20.51 5.16 1.67
C SER A 193 -19.66 4.12 0.96
N GLY A 194 -20.29 3.30 0.11
CA GLY A 194 -19.63 2.41 -0.82
C GLY A 194 -19.18 1.06 -0.25
N TRP A 195 -19.31 0.83 1.06
CA TRP A 195 -19.02 -0.47 1.64
C TRP A 195 -20.12 -1.48 1.32
N GLY A 196 -19.74 -2.63 0.82
CA GLY A 196 -20.64 -3.77 0.62
C GLY A 196 -21.23 -4.30 1.93
N PRO A 197 -22.05 -5.35 1.87
CA PRO A 197 -22.60 -5.98 3.07
C PRO A 197 -21.50 -6.59 3.94
N VAL A 198 -21.84 -6.86 5.19
CA VAL A 198 -21.04 -7.69 6.09
C VAL A 198 -21.33 -9.15 5.71
N ASN A 199 -20.33 -9.83 5.20
CA ASN A 199 -20.41 -11.23 4.79
C ASN A 199 -19.83 -12.14 5.88
N ARG A 200 -20.40 -13.31 6.08
CA ARG A 200 -19.72 -14.38 6.81
C ARG A 200 -18.52 -14.85 6.01
N TYR A 201 -17.49 -15.23 6.74
CA TYR A 201 -16.24 -15.64 6.12
C TYR A 201 -15.93 -17.11 6.34
#